data_4768f0a48877204dcf9b90347e039e08
#
_entry.id   4768f0a48877204dcf9b90347e039e08
#
_cell.length_a   1.000
_cell.length_b   1.000
_cell.length_c   1.000
_cell.angle_alpha   90.00
_cell.angle_beta   90.00
_cell.angle_gamma   90.00
#
_symmetry.space_group_name_H-M   'P 1'
#
loop_
_entity.id
_entity.type
_entity.pdbx_description
1 polymer ?
#
loop_
_entity_poly.entity_id
_entity_poly.type
_entity_poly.pdbx_seq_one_letter_code
_entity_poly.pdbx_strand_id
1 'polypeptide(L)'
;MLMRWLAVPVLMAVGSLGMAADCPPLLEGQLPKLRAKESIDLCQRFAGKPLVIVNTASFCGFAPQFKGLEALYQRYKDQGLEVIGVPSDDFKQEAKTGEETAKVCYVNYGVTFTMTEPQKVRGPDAVHLFKLLAQQSSAPKWNFYKYVVDRQGKVIANFSSVTKPDSPDLIKAVEEALASKP
;
A
#
# COMPACT_ATOMS: atom_id res chain seq x y z
N MET A 1 -52.15 -51.30 2.41
CA MET A 1 -51.21 -50.46 3.19
C MET A 1 -50.20 -49.87 2.23
N LEU A 2 -50.44 -48.65 1.73
CA LEU A 2 -49.52 -48.00 0.77
C LEU A 2 -48.59 -47.05 1.53
N MET A 3 -47.30 -47.36 1.52
CA MET A 3 -46.22 -46.57 2.14
C MET A 3 -45.76 -45.50 1.14
N ARG A 4 -46.13 -44.23 1.39
CA ARG A 4 -45.67 -43.06 0.59
C ARG A 4 -44.29 -42.64 1.06
N TRP A 5 -43.30 -42.79 0.19
CA TRP A 5 -41.94 -42.26 0.43
C TRP A 5 -41.94 -40.74 0.10
N LEU A 6 -41.68 -39.93 1.12
CA LEU A 6 -41.47 -38.48 0.96
C LEU A 6 -39.99 -38.26 0.59
N ALA A 7 -39.74 -37.84 -0.63
CA ALA A 7 -38.44 -37.40 -1.10
C ALA A 7 -38.14 -35.99 -0.53
N VAL A 8 -37.13 -35.86 0.30
CA VAL A 8 -36.63 -34.58 0.79
C VAL A 8 -35.62 -34.02 -0.24
N PRO A 9 -35.82 -32.82 -0.79
CA PRO A 9 -34.83 -32.23 -1.69
C PRO A 9 -33.59 -31.80 -0.89
N VAL A 10 -32.44 -32.35 -1.24
CA VAL A 10 -31.12 -31.88 -0.76
C VAL A 10 -30.80 -30.59 -1.50
N LEU A 11 -30.88 -29.47 -0.79
CA LEU A 11 -30.48 -28.17 -1.30
C LEU A 11 -28.91 -28.15 -1.28
N MET A 12 -28.30 -28.33 -2.46
CA MET A 12 -26.86 -28.13 -2.61
C MET A 12 -26.56 -26.61 -2.53
N ALA A 13 -25.94 -26.19 -1.42
CA ALA A 13 -25.38 -24.85 -1.31
C ALA A 13 -24.17 -24.76 -2.26
N VAL A 14 -24.34 -24.05 -3.35
CA VAL A 14 -23.24 -23.65 -4.24
C VAL A 14 -22.42 -22.61 -3.49
N GLY A 15 -21.35 -23.05 -2.82
CA GLY A 15 -20.36 -22.16 -2.24
C GLY A 15 -19.72 -21.36 -3.38
N SER A 16 -19.90 -20.03 -3.39
CA SER A 16 -19.13 -19.14 -4.26
C SER A 16 -17.65 -19.24 -3.87
N LEU A 17 -16.86 -19.95 -4.67
CA LEU A 17 -15.41 -19.85 -4.66
C LEU A 17 -15.09 -18.40 -4.98
N GLY A 18 -14.75 -17.62 -3.96
CA GLY A 18 -14.18 -16.30 -4.16
C GLY A 18 -12.91 -16.47 -4.99
N MET A 19 -12.94 -15.97 -6.22
CA MET A 19 -11.73 -15.91 -7.06
C MET A 19 -10.71 -15.07 -6.29
N ALA A 20 -9.58 -15.66 -5.94
CA ALA A 20 -8.43 -14.90 -5.47
C ALA A 20 -8.10 -13.89 -6.59
N ALA A 21 -8.03 -12.61 -6.24
CA ALA A 21 -7.65 -11.59 -7.20
C ALA A 21 -6.29 -11.95 -7.79
N ASP A 22 -6.18 -11.95 -9.13
CA ASP A 22 -4.89 -12.17 -9.79
C ASP A 22 -3.87 -11.15 -9.28
N CYS A 23 -2.65 -11.62 -9.01
CA CYS A 23 -1.59 -10.75 -8.52
C CYS A 23 -1.15 -9.76 -9.59
N PRO A 24 -1.36 -8.44 -9.40
CA PRO A 24 -0.81 -7.48 -10.35
C PRO A 24 0.73 -7.53 -10.34
N PRO A 25 1.41 -7.41 -11.49
CA PRO A 25 2.87 -7.41 -11.55
C PRO A 25 3.53 -6.41 -10.59
N LEU A 26 2.90 -5.27 -10.34
CA LEU A 26 3.35 -4.26 -9.37
C LEU A 26 3.54 -4.84 -7.95
N LEU A 27 2.74 -5.82 -7.58
CA LEU A 27 2.71 -6.39 -6.22
C LEU A 27 3.43 -7.75 -6.13
N GLU A 28 4.14 -8.17 -7.16
CA GLU A 28 4.95 -9.37 -7.08
C GLU A 28 6.12 -9.18 -6.11
N GLY A 29 6.34 -10.19 -5.26
CA GLY A 29 7.46 -10.24 -4.32
C GLY A 29 7.11 -9.86 -2.89
N GLN A 30 8.14 -9.79 -2.08
CA GLN A 30 8.03 -9.58 -0.63
C GLN A 30 8.94 -8.43 -0.19
N LEU A 31 8.51 -7.69 0.82
CA LEU A 31 9.31 -6.66 1.49
C LEU A 31 9.38 -6.95 2.99
N PRO A 32 10.55 -6.80 3.63
CA PRO A 32 10.66 -6.94 5.07
C PRO A 32 9.79 -5.90 5.78
N LYS A 33 8.97 -6.35 6.74
CA LYS A 33 8.13 -5.46 7.53
C LYS A 33 8.97 -4.78 8.61
N LEU A 34 8.78 -3.48 8.78
CA LEU A 34 9.53 -2.69 9.76
C LEU A 34 9.36 -3.27 11.18
N ARG A 35 10.50 -3.58 11.83
CA ARG A 35 10.56 -4.14 13.20
C ARG A 35 9.84 -5.48 13.38
N ALA A 36 9.70 -6.24 12.32
CA ALA A 36 9.17 -7.60 12.39
C ALA A 36 10.15 -8.62 11.82
N LYS A 37 10.04 -9.89 12.23
CA LYS A 37 10.79 -10.98 11.61
C LYS A 37 10.18 -11.44 10.29
N GLU A 38 8.95 -11.02 10.04
CA GLU A 38 8.14 -11.42 8.89
C GLU A 38 8.39 -10.48 7.70
N SER A 39 8.30 -11.04 6.50
CA SER A 39 8.17 -10.26 5.27
C SER A 39 6.69 -10.09 4.92
N ILE A 40 6.38 -8.98 4.28
CA ILE A 40 5.06 -8.70 3.71
C ILE A 40 5.06 -9.27 2.31
N ASP A 41 4.26 -10.29 2.06
CA ASP A 41 3.89 -10.70 0.72
C ASP A 41 2.94 -9.64 0.15
N LEU A 42 3.42 -8.87 -0.83
CA LEU A 42 2.69 -7.72 -1.36
C LEU A 42 1.41 -8.16 -2.07
N CYS A 43 1.48 -9.27 -2.81
CA CYS A 43 0.33 -9.81 -3.50
C CYS A 43 -0.75 -10.26 -2.52
N GLN A 44 -0.39 -11.14 -1.59
CA GLN A 44 -1.33 -11.68 -0.61
C GLN A 44 -1.99 -10.57 0.23
N ARG A 45 -1.22 -9.52 0.54
CA ARG A 45 -1.68 -8.45 1.43
C ARG A 45 -2.50 -7.38 0.72
N PHE A 46 -2.17 -7.06 -0.55
CA PHE A 46 -2.64 -5.85 -1.21
C PHE A 46 -3.33 -6.05 -2.57
N ALA A 47 -3.31 -7.26 -3.17
CA ALA A 47 -4.01 -7.49 -4.44
C ALA A 47 -5.51 -7.13 -4.33
N GLY A 48 -6.02 -6.45 -5.35
CA GLY A 48 -7.40 -5.99 -5.42
C GLY A 48 -7.75 -4.79 -4.53
N LYS A 49 -6.76 -4.19 -3.86
CA LYS A 49 -6.95 -3.01 -3.00
C LYS A 49 -6.40 -1.75 -3.64
N PRO A 50 -7.07 -0.59 -3.49
CA PRO A 50 -6.50 0.69 -3.84
C PRO A 50 -5.37 1.05 -2.87
N LEU A 51 -4.25 1.61 -3.39
CA LEU A 51 -3.05 1.86 -2.59
C LEU A 51 -2.59 3.30 -2.71
N VAL A 52 -2.03 3.81 -1.61
CA VAL A 52 -1.10 4.94 -1.62
C VAL A 52 0.28 4.41 -1.22
N ILE A 53 1.24 4.47 -2.14
CA ILE A 53 2.61 4.04 -1.89
C ILE A 53 3.48 5.28 -1.78
N VAL A 54 4.28 5.37 -0.71
CA VAL A 54 5.10 6.55 -0.44
C VAL A 54 6.51 6.15 0.00
N ASN A 55 7.54 6.73 -0.64
CA ASN A 55 8.90 6.61 -0.13
C ASN A 55 9.13 7.64 0.98
N THR A 56 9.58 7.20 2.14
CA THR A 56 9.72 8.05 3.33
C THR A 56 11.16 8.22 3.76
N ALA A 57 11.41 9.17 4.66
CA ALA A 57 12.68 9.31 5.35
C ALA A 57 12.49 10.00 6.71
N SER A 58 13.21 9.52 7.72
CA SER A 58 13.06 9.91 9.13
C SER A 58 13.46 11.37 9.40
N PHE A 59 14.50 11.87 8.71
CA PHE A 59 15.09 13.20 8.95
C PHE A 59 14.85 14.18 7.80
N CYS A 60 13.79 13.93 7.02
CA CYS A 60 13.40 14.79 5.94
C CYS A 60 12.53 15.96 6.44
N GLY A 61 12.69 17.15 5.87
CA GLY A 61 11.80 18.29 6.16
C GLY A 61 10.32 18.01 5.84
N PHE A 62 10.03 16.99 5.03
CA PHE A 62 8.67 16.53 4.74
C PHE A 62 8.16 15.45 5.72
N ALA A 63 8.93 15.00 6.71
CA ALA A 63 8.50 14.00 7.69
C ALA A 63 7.19 14.36 8.43
N PRO A 64 6.84 15.64 8.68
CA PRO A 64 5.51 15.98 9.21
C PRO A 64 4.34 15.48 8.36
N GLN A 65 4.53 15.14 7.08
CA GLN A 65 3.50 14.55 6.24
C GLN A 65 3.07 13.15 6.69
N PHE A 66 3.82 12.46 7.55
CA PHE A 66 3.35 11.22 8.17
C PHE A 66 2.00 11.39 8.87
N LYS A 67 1.77 12.52 9.56
CA LYS A 67 0.47 12.81 10.19
C LYS A 67 -0.67 12.90 9.17
N GLY A 68 -0.40 13.56 8.05
CA GLY A 68 -1.39 13.67 6.96
C GLY A 68 -1.66 12.33 6.27
N LEU A 69 -0.61 11.50 6.06
CA LEU A 69 -0.75 10.15 5.51
C LEU A 69 -1.54 9.24 6.45
N GLU A 70 -1.29 9.34 7.76
CA GLU A 70 -2.05 8.61 8.76
C GLU A 70 -3.52 9.05 8.78
N ALA A 71 -3.79 10.36 8.75
CA ALA A 71 -5.15 10.87 8.66
C ALA A 71 -5.88 10.40 7.39
N LEU A 72 -5.19 10.39 6.25
CA LEU A 72 -5.70 9.85 4.99
C LEU A 72 -6.04 8.36 5.13
N TYR A 73 -5.13 7.56 5.69
CA TYR A 73 -5.34 6.14 5.93
C TYR A 73 -6.56 5.91 6.84
N GLN A 74 -6.63 6.58 7.98
CA GLN A 74 -7.74 6.43 8.93
C GLN A 74 -9.09 6.81 8.30
N ARG A 75 -9.11 7.83 7.42
CA ARG A 75 -10.33 8.28 6.73
C ARG A 75 -10.87 7.23 5.76
N TYR A 76 -10.00 6.49 5.07
CA TYR A 76 -10.41 5.63 3.95
C TYR A 76 -10.15 4.13 4.14
N LYS A 77 -9.49 3.69 5.22
CA LYS A 77 -9.18 2.27 5.48
C LYS A 77 -10.41 1.37 5.49
N ASP A 78 -11.52 1.84 6.06
CA ASP A 78 -12.76 1.07 6.13
C ASP A 78 -13.46 0.97 4.76
N GLN A 79 -13.04 1.77 3.79
CA GLN A 79 -13.43 1.69 2.37
C GLN A 79 -12.45 0.82 1.55
N GLY A 80 -11.40 0.32 2.19
CA GLY A 80 -10.43 -0.61 1.61
C GLY A 80 -9.11 0.03 1.17
N LEU A 81 -8.88 1.34 1.41
CA LEU A 81 -7.59 1.95 1.14
C LEU A 81 -6.50 1.33 2.01
N GLU A 82 -5.38 1.01 1.39
CA GLU A 82 -4.14 0.68 2.10
C GLU A 82 -3.06 1.73 1.81
N VAL A 83 -2.20 1.97 2.79
CA VAL A 83 -1.03 2.85 2.65
C VAL A 83 0.23 2.04 2.93
N ILE A 84 1.22 2.18 2.06
CA ILE A 84 2.52 1.50 2.20
C ILE A 84 3.61 2.57 2.26
N GLY A 85 4.24 2.72 3.42
CA GLY A 85 5.41 3.55 3.60
C GLY A 85 6.69 2.72 3.43
N VAL A 86 7.58 3.19 2.57
CA VAL A 86 8.86 2.55 2.27
C VAL A 86 9.98 3.52 2.62
N PRO A 87 10.59 3.39 3.81
CA PRO A 87 11.75 4.20 4.20
C PRO A 87 12.92 3.99 3.24
N SER A 88 13.69 5.03 2.95
CA SER A 88 14.83 4.94 2.04
C SER A 88 15.93 5.94 2.37
N ASP A 89 17.19 5.48 2.36
CA ASP A 89 18.38 6.33 2.48
C ASP A 89 18.95 6.78 1.11
N ASP A 90 18.19 6.58 0.02
CA ASP A 90 18.66 7.00 -1.31
C ASP A 90 18.86 8.52 -1.44
N PHE A 91 18.22 9.28 -0.56
CA PHE A 91 18.36 10.73 -0.46
C PHE A 91 19.11 11.17 0.81
N LYS A 92 19.79 10.23 1.51
CA LYS A 92 20.65 10.49 2.66
C LYS A 92 19.97 11.16 3.85
N GLN A 93 18.69 10.82 4.08
CA GLN A 93 17.88 11.39 5.16
C GLN A 93 17.14 10.31 5.98
N GLU A 94 17.48 9.03 5.82
CA GLU A 94 16.89 7.97 6.63
C GLU A 94 17.74 7.69 7.88
N ALA A 95 17.09 7.20 8.94
CA ALA A 95 17.73 6.71 10.14
C ALA A 95 18.66 5.52 9.85
N LYS A 96 19.66 5.32 10.70
CA LYS A 96 20.67 4.26 10.49
C LYS A 96 20.18 2.87 10.88
N THR A 97 19.15 2.79 11.70
CA THR A 97 18.57 1.53 12.19
C THR A 97 17.08 1.49 12.01
N GLY A 98 16.51 0.29 11.80
CA GLY A 98 15.06 0.11 11.76
C GLY A 98 14.36 0.51 13.06
N GLU A 99 15.08 0.47 14.20
CA GLU A 99 14.56 0.93 15.49
C GLU A 99 14.33 2.44 15.51
N GLU A 100 15.29 3.21 15.03
CA GLU A 100 15.17 4.66 14.93
C GLU A 100 14.09 5.06 13.92
N THR A 101 14.04 4.38 12.75
CA THR A 101 12.96 4.56 11.77
C THR A 101 11.59 4.32 12.40
N ALA A 102 11.42 3.21 13.11
CA ALA A 102 10.16 2.87 13.79
C ALA A 102 9.79 3.87 14.88
N LYS A 103 10.77 4.36 15.65
CA LYS A 103 10.56 5.42 16.65
C LYS A 103 10.00 6.68 15.99
N VAL A 104 10.54 7.08 14.83
CA VAL A 104 10.06 8.26 14.12
C VAL A 104 8.63 8.03 13.63
N CYS A 105 8.36 6.98 12.84
CA CYS A 105 7.05 6.81 12.22
C CYS A 105 5.97 6.37 13.23
N TYR A 106 6.24 5.38 14.09
CA TYR A 106 5.21 4.81 14.98
C TYR A 106 5.02 5.64 16.26
N VAL A 107 6.13 6.09 16.89
CA VAL A 107 6.02 6.78 18.19
C VAL A 107 5.79 8.28 18.01
N ASN A 108 6.61 8.94 17.16
CA ASN A 108 6.55 10.40 17.03
C ASN A 108 5.36 10.86 16.16
N TYR A 109 4.99 10.08 15.14
CA TYR A 109 3.93 10.44 14.20
C TYR A 109 2.67 9.58 14.31
N GLY A 110 2.69 8.50 15.08
CA GLY A 110 1.53 7.64 15.34
C GLY A 110 1.06 6.85 14.11
N VAL A 111 1.98 6.52 13.18
CA VAL A 111 1.66 5.75 11.97
C VAL A 111 1.13 4.37 12.34
N THR A 112 -0.01 3.98 11.75
CA THR A 112 -0.61 2.67 11.89
C THR A 112 -0.69 1.90 10.58
N PHE A 113 -0.51 2.56 9.44
CA PHE A 113 -0.43 1.89 8.14
C PHE A 113 0.87 1.08 7.98
N THR A 114 0.94 0.28 6.93
CA THR A 114 2.07 -0.64 6.71
C THR A 114 3.37 0.11 6.41
N MET A 115 4.43 -0.19 7.17
CA MET A 115 5.79 0.29 6.94
C MET A 115 6.73 -0.88 6.67
N THR A 116 7.66 -0.72 5.71
CA THR A 116 8.72 -1.69 5.44
C THR A 116 10.03 -1.31 6.15
N GLU A 117 10.96 -2.25 6.28
CA GLU A 117 12.36 -1.90 6.53
C GLU A 117 12.88 -1.01 5.39
N PRO A 118 13.94 -0.20 5.63
CA PRO A 118 14.48 0.68 4.61
C PRO A 118 14.88 -0.07 3.33
N GLN A 119 14.47 0.47 2.17
CA GLN A 119 14.68 -0.11 0.85
C GLN A 119 15.33 0.87 -0.13
N LYS A 120 15.88 0.35 -1.22
CA LYS A 120 16.26 1.15 -2.39
C LYS A 120 15.01 1.46 -3.22
N VAL A 121 14.77 2.74 -3.51
CA VAL A 121 13.56 3.22 -4.21
C VAL A 121 13.88 3.84 -5.57
N ARG A 122 15.16 3.96 -5.94
CA ARG A 122 15.60 4.51 -7.22
C ARG A 122 16.85 3.82 -7.75
N GLY A 123 17.11 4.00 -9.04
CA GLY A 123 18.27 3.42 -9.72
C GLY A 123 18.14 1.90 -9.98
N PRO A 124 19.23 1.27 -10.43
CA PRO A 124 19.22 -0.14 -10.84
C PRO A 124 18.90 -1.10 -9.69
N ASP A 125 19.25 -0.72 -8.45
CA ASP A 125 19.06 -1.54 -7.25
C ASP A 125 17.71 -1.31 -6.56
N ALA A 126 16.83 -0.48 -7.14
CA ALA A 126 15.49 -0.27 -6.58
C ALA A 126 14.74 -1.61 -6.45
N VAL A 127 13.98 -1.77 -5.38
CA VAL A 127 13.11 -2.94 -5.21
C VAL A 127 12.08 -3.01 -6.33
N HIS A 128 11.60 -4.24 -6.63
CA HIS A 128 10.68 -4.49 -7.75
C HIS A 128 9.50 -3.52 -7.78
N LEU A 129 8.86 -3.31 -6.65
CA LEU A 129 7.77 -2.35 -6.48
C LEU A 129 8.12 -0.97 -7.07
N PHE A 130 9.26 -0.39 -6.70
CA PHE A 130 9.66 0.94 -7.18
C PHE A 130 10.18 0.96 -8.62
N LYS A 131 10.70 -0.15 -9.13
CA LYS A 131 11.00 -0.29 -10.56
C LYS A 131 9.73 -0.19 -11.40
N LEU A 132 8.67 -0.88 -11.00
CA LEU A 132 7.40 -0.84 -11.73
C LEU A 132 6.65 0.47 -11.54
N LEU A 133 6.69 1.09 -10.35
CA LEU A 133 6.17 2.45 -10.16
C LEU A 133 6.87 3.45 -11.11
N ALA A 134 8.19 3.33 -11.25
CA ALA A 134 8.96 4.18 -12.16
C ALA A 134 8.62 3.94 -13.64
N GLN A 135 8.36 2.69 -14.03
CA GLN A 135 7.97 2.34 -15.41
C GLN A 135 6.55 2.84 -15.73
N GLN A 136 5.62 2.72 -14.80
CA GLN A 136 4.23 3.17 -14.99
C GLN A 136 4.07 4.69 -14.91
N SER A 137 5.00 5.39 -14.25
CA SER A 137 4.90 6.83 -13.98
C SER A 137 6.30 7.49 -14.00
N SER A 138 6.93 7.63 -12.84
CA SER A 138 8.30 8.16 -12.71
C SER A 138 8.95 7.67 -11.43
N ALA A 139 10.28 7.54 -11.40
CA ALA A 139 11.01 7.30 -10.16
C ALA A 139 10.88 8.49 -9.20
N PRO A 140 10.93 8.27 -7.88
CA PRO A 140 10.89 9.36 -6.93
C PRO A 140 12.13 10.24 -7.08
N LYS A 141 11.92 11.57 -7.15
CA LYS A 141 13.00 12.57 -7.24
C LYS A 141 13.43 13.07 -5.87
N TRP A 142 12.65 12.79 -4.84
CA TRP A 142 12.94 13.13 -3.45
C TRP A 142 12.13 12.23 -2.50
N ASN A 143 12.30 12.38 -1.19
CA ASN A 143 11.48 11.71 -0.19
C ASN A 143 10.03 12.21 -0.23
N PHE A 144 9.09 11.39 0.23
CA PHE A 144 7.65 11.67 0.26
C PHE A 144 7.01 11.88 -1.11
N TYR A 145 7.52 11.22 -2.18
CA TYR A 145 6.75 11.00 -3.39
C TYR A 145 5.63 10.00 -3.11
N LYS A 146 4.44 10.27 -3.64
CA LYS A 146 3.26 9.44 -3.43
C LYS A 146 2.76 8.93 -4.77
N TYR A 147 2.38 7.66 -4.81
CA TYR A 147 1.78 6.99 -5.96
C TYR A 147 0.42 6.48 -5.53
N VAL A 148 -0.62 6.85 -6.26
CA VAL A 148 -1.97 6.33 -6.09
C VAL A 148 -2.18 5.22 -7.11
N VAL A 149 -2.54 4.04 -6.62
CA VAL A 149 -2.66 2.82 -7.42
C VAL A 149 -4.08 2.29 -7.28
N ASP A 150 -4.68 1.91 -8.40
CA ASP A 150 -6.01 1.33 -8.43
C ASP A 150 -6.02 -0.17 -8.03
N ARG A 151 -7.20 -0.78 -8.01
CA ARG A 151 -7.36 -2.19 -7.62
C ARG A 151 -6.69 -3.18 -8.58
N GLN A 152 -6.38 -2.77 -9.80
CA GLN A 152 -5.68 -3.58 -10.81
C GLN A 152 -4.14 -3.43 -10.74
N GLY A 153 -3.62 -2.65 -9.80
CA GLY A 153 -2.19 -2.39 -9.67
C GLY A 153 -1.65 -1.36 -10.68
N LYS A 154 -2.54 -0.53 -11.27
CA LYS A 154 -2.16 0.54 -12.18
C LYS A 154 -1.96 1.84 -11.41
N VAL A 155 -0.85 2.53 -11.66
CA VAL A 155 -0.63 3.89 -11.14
C VAL A 155 -1.54 4.86 -11.88
N ILE A 156 -2.50 5.44 -11.19
CA ILE A 156 -3.43 6.41 -11.75
C ILE A 156 -3.00 7.88 -11.51
N ALA A 157 -2.18 8.10 -10.47
CA ALA A 157 -1.57 9.41 -10.22
C ALA A 157 -0.27 9.28 -9.44
N ASN A 158 0.66 10.23 -9.64
CA ASN A 158 1.80 10.42 -8.76
C ASN A 158 1.93 11.88 -8.34
N PHE A 159 2.47 12.09 -7.15
CA PHE A 159 2.60 13.41 -6.54
C PHE A 159 4.00 13.60 -5.97
N SER A 160 4.56 14.78 -6.19
CA SER A 160 5.85 15.15 -5.62
C SER A 160 5.78 15.37 -4.10
N SER A 161 6.94 15.56 -3.49
CA SER A 161 7.09 15.81 -2.05
C SER A 161 6.27 16.99 -1.54
N VAL A 162 6.12 18.05 -2.35
CA VAL A 162 5.43 19.27 -1.95
C VAL A 162 3.90 19.12 -1.88
N THR A 163 3.35 18.14 -2.57
CA THR A 163 1.91 17.86 -2.50
C THR A 163 1.60 17.20 -1.16
N LYS A 164 0.82 17.87 -0.33
CA LYS A 164 0.40 17.35 0.97
C LYS A 164 -0.62 16.21 0.83
N PRO A 165 -0.67 15.28 1.81
CA PRO A 165 -1.64 14.17 1.78
C PRO A 165 -3.11 14.60 1.80
N ASP A 166 -3.41 15.80 2.28
CA ASP A 166 -4.74 16.41 2.34
C ASP A 166 -5.07 17.32 1.14
N SER A 167 -4.19 17.37 0.13
CA SER A 167 -4.44 18.18 -1.07
C SER A 167 -5.65 17.66 -1.86
N PRO A 168 -6.49 18.55 -2.44
CA PRO A 168 -7.67 18.14 -3.21
C PRO A 168 -7.35 17.15 -4.33
N ASP A 169 -6.22 17.33 -5.03
CA ASP A 169 -5.83 16.47 -6.14
C ASP A 169 -5.47 15.06 -5.69
N LEU A 170 -4.75 14.91 -4.55
CA LEU A 170 -4.44 13.60 -4.00
C LEU A 170 -5.69 12.91 -3.47
N ILE A 171 -6.55 13.63 -2.76
CA ILE A 171 -7.83 13.10 -2.26
C ILE A 171 -8.69 12.61 -3.43
N LYS A 172 -8.82 13.41 -4.51
CA LYS A 172 -9.56 13.01 -5.72
C LYS A 172 -9.00 11.74 -6.34
N ALA A 173 -7.68 11.62 -6.48
CA ALA A 173 -7.06 10.40 -7.00
C ALA A 173 -7.32 9.19 -6.11
N VAL A 174 -7.28 9.34 -4.78
CA VAL A 174 -7.62 8.27 -3.83
C VAL A 174 -9.08 7.85 -3.98
N GLU A 175 -10.02 8.79 -4.10
CA GLU A 175 -11.44 8.49 -4.30
C GLU A 175 -11.69 7.80 -5.64
N GLU A 176 -10.95 8.17 -6.69
CA GLU A 176 -10.98 7.48 -7.99
C GLU A 176 -10.45 6.04 -7.88
N ALA A 177 -9.34 5.82 -7.17
CA ALA A 177 -8.80 4.48 -6.90
C ALA A 177 -9.80 3.61 -6.10
N LEU A 178 -10.49 4.18 -5.11
CA LEU A 178 -11.52 3.49 -4.33
C LEU A 178 -12.73 3.09 -5.19
N ALA A 179 -13.11 3.91 -6.15
CA ALA A 179 -14.22 3.67 -7.08
C ALA A 179 -13.86 2.70 -8.21
N SER A 180 -12.58 2.36 -8.40
CA SER A 180 -12.15 1.42 -9.44
C SER A 180 -12.73 0.02 -9.17
N LYS A 181 -13.11 -0.69 -10.25
CA LYS A 181 -13.62 -2.06 -10.13
C LYS A 181 -12.48 -2.99 -9.72
N PRO A 182 -12.79 -4.10 -9.01
CA PRO A 182 -11.82 -5.17 -8.76
C PRO A 182 -11.33 -5.84 -10.02
#